data_8adfa02179c1b4eae20eabb332e37891
#
_entry.id   8adfa02179c1b4eae20eabb332e37891
#
_cell.length_a   1.000
_cell.length_b   1.000
_cell.length_c   1.000
_cell.angle_alpha   90.00
_cell.angle_beta   90.00
_cell.angle_gamma   90.00
#
_symmetry.space_group_name_H-M   'P 1'
#
loop_
_entity.id
_entity.type
_entity.pdbx_description
1 polymer ?
#
loop_
_entity_poly.entity_id
_entity_poly.type
_entity_poly.pdbx_seq_one_letter_code
_entity_poly.pdbx_strand_id
1 'polypeptide(L)'
;MVLRLCAGFGLVLSAFLLAILPASAAKAAGERIVAVGDLHGDYDVWIDIARAAGLVDAKNRWAGGATTFIQAGDIVDRGADSLKIIRHLRKLQKEAASAGGRVIVLLGNHEAMNMTGDLRYVDPGEYAAFRDAHSEALRQAAWDANGKIFTDNYKAKHPDMTDKAIRDAWFAAMPLGMLEHQRAWAADGEIGRWAATLPAVVKIGDSLFVHGGISAAYANVPMDEINRRASAALKARDTAQTSIINDPMGPLWYRGLITRGALDQEGWTVAIATNPALAATQRPSIDVELDMALKGFDVKRLVIAHTPNLPGIDISHNGKLVRIDTGNSRYYKGQPSWLEITGGQVTPHTAARTAH
;
A
#
# COMPACT_ATOMS: atom_id res chain seq x y z
N MET A 1 18.82 -70.60 72.09
CA MET A 1 18.92 -69.28 72.69
C MET A 1 19.63 -68.42 71.70
N VAL A 2 18.84 -67.71 70.87
CA VAL A 2 19.37 -66.97 69.70
C VAL A 2 18.79 -65.57 69.77
N LEU A 3 19.67 -64.60 69.95
CA LEU A 3 19.36 -63.16 69.99
C LEU A 3 19.18 -62.61 68.52
N ARG A 4 18.09 -61.97 68.23
CA ARG A 4 17.87 -61.24 66.97
C ARG A 4 18.08 -59.76 67.22
N LEU A 5 19.06 -59.17 66.49
CA LEU A 5 19.22 -57.71 66.33
C LEU A 5 18.27 -57.21 65.27
N CYS A 6 17.48 -56.23 65.59
CA CYS A 6 16.74 -55.42 64.61
C CYS A 6 17.52 -54.13 64.32
N ALA A 7 17.98 -54.00 63.10
CA ALA A 7 18.53 -52.72 62.58
C ALA A 7 17.40 -51.80 61.99
N GLY A 8 17.24 -50.67 62.61
CA GLY A 8 16.31 -49.66 62.13
C GLY A 8 16.94 -48.84 61.02
N PHE A 9 16.28 -48.74 59.84
CA PHE A 9 16.65 -47.88 58.76
C PHE A 9 15.89 -46.56 58.95
N GLY A 10 16.59 -45.45 59.23
CA GLY A 10 16.06 -44.12 59.27
C GLY A 10 16.00 -43.54 57.88
N LEU A 11 14.80 -43.29 57.41
CA LEU A 11 14.56 -42.60 56.11
C LEU A 11 14.66 -41.10 56.34
N VAL A 12 15.71 -40.43 55.83
CA VAL A 12 15.85 -38.98 55.82
C VAL A 12 15.10 -38.43 54.59
N LEU A 13 13.95 -37.83 54.81
CA LEU A 13 13.18 -37.15 53.78
C LEU A 13 13.75 -35.75 53.59
N SER A 14 14.60 -35.55 52.59
CA SER A 14 15.05 -34.21 52.17
C SER A 14 13.94 -33.53 51.35
N ALA A 15 13.23 -32.57 51.98
CA ALA A 15 12.29 -31.72 51.30
C ALA A 15 13.02 -30.67 50.45
N PHE A 16 13.03 -30.88 49.14
CA PHE A 16 13.43 -29.80 48.17
C PHE A 16 12.34 -28.78 48.13
N LEU A 17 12.56 -27.62 48.76
CA LEU A 17 11.75 -26.41 48.54
C LEU A 17 12.08 -25.86 47.14
N LEU A 18 11.24 -26.17 46.13
CA LEU A 18 11.27 -25.45 44.85
C LEU A 18 10.77 -24.02 45.11
N ALA A 19 11.69 -23.06 45.14
CA ALA A 19 11.36 -21.65 45.10
C ALA A 19 10.73 -21.34 43.73
N ILE A 20 9.40 -21.23 43.70
CA ILE A 20 8.68 -20.68 42.53
C ILE A 20 8.97 -19.19 42.52
N LEU A 21 9.99 -18.78 41.74
CA LEU A 21 10.15 -17.37 41.37
C LEU A 21 8.90 -16.94 40.61
N PRO A 22 8.23 -15.82 41.00
CA PRO A 22 7.14 -15.31 40.23
C PRO A 22 7.73 -14.97 38.85
N ALA A 23 7.19 -15.59 37.81
CA ALA A 23 7.42 -15.11 36.42
C ALA A 23 6.99 -13.65 36.40
N SER A 24 7.96 -12.74 36.38
CA SER A 24 7.71 -11.33 36.13
C SER A 24 6.88 -11.29 34.85
N ALA A 25 5.62 -10.89 34.98
CA ALA A 25 4.77 -10.59 33.85
C ALA A 25 5.44 -9.44 33.11
N ALA A 26 6.30 -9.79 32.14
CA ALA A 26 6.72 -8.84 31.14
C ALA A 26 5.44 -8.27 30.57
N LYS A 27 5.12 -7.02 30.95
CA LYS A 27 4.01 -6.24 30.38
C LYS A 27 4.16 -6.42 28.86
N ALA A 28 3.23 -7.14 28.25
CA ALA A 28 3.27 -7.41 26.83
C ALA A 28 3.51 -6.05 26.15
N ALA A 29 4.69 -5.86 25.59
CA ALA A 29 4.99 -4.67 24.83
C ALA A 29 3.91 -4.58 23.76
N GLY A 30 3.08 -3.53 23.79
CA GLY A 30 1.98 -3.38 22.87
C GLY A 30 2.51 -3.59 21.44
N GLU A 31 1.71 -4.18 20.58
CA GLU A 31 2.08 -4.42 19.18
C GLU A 31 2.69 -3.15 18.59
N ARG A 32 3.92 -3.23 18.08
CA ARG A 32 4.56 -2.12 17.38
C ARG A 32 4.08 -2.11 15.94
N ILE A 33 3.48 -1.02 15.53
CA ILE A 33 3.05 -0.78 14.16
C ILE A 33 3.95 0.33 13.58
N VAL A 34 4.47 0.11 12.38
CA VAL A 34 5.17 1.12 11.59
C VAL A 34 4.40 1.29 10.28
N ALA A 35 4.07 2.53 9.92
CA ALA A 35 3.36 2.83 8.67
C ALA A 35 4.12 3.87 7.84
N VAL A 36 4.20 3.65 6.52
CA VAL A 36 4.85 4.52 5.55
C VAL A 36 3.85 4.85 4.43
N GLY A 37 3.77 6.11 4.06
CA GLY A 37 2.96 6.60 2.92
C GLY A 37 3.60 6.28 1.57
N ASP A 38 3.21 7.07 0.58
CA ASP A 38 3.55 6.91 -0.83
C ASP A 38 5.07 6.89 -1.07
N LEU A 39 5.53 5.97 -1.92
CA LEU A 39 6.95 5.78 -2.25
C LEU A 39 7.29 6.19 -3.68
N HIS A 40 6.33 6.05 -4.60
CA HIS A 40 6.44 6.51 -5.97
C HIS A 40 7.78 6.18 -6.63
N GLY A 41 8.14 4.90 -6.67
CA GLY A 41 9.31 4.41 -7.38
C GLY A 41 10.67 4.89 -6.85
N ASP A 42 10.75 5.41 -5.62
CA ASP A 42 12.00 5.87 -4.99
C ASP A 42 12.53 4.84 -3.99
N TYR A 43 13.30 3.88 -4.49
CA TYR A 43 13.84 2.80 -3.66
C TYR A 43 14.83 3.27 -2.60
N ASP A 44 15.63 4.28 -2.90
CA ASP A 44 16.66 4.75 -1.97
C ASP A 44 16.00 5.40 -0.75
N VAL A 45 14.98 6.22 -0.97
CA VAL A 45 14.18 6.81 0.12
C VAL A 45 13.46 5.73 0.91
N TRP A 46 12.91 4.70 0.25
CA TRP A 46 12.35 3.55 0.95
C TRP A 46 13.36 2.89 1.89
N ILE A 47 14.60 2.69 1.43
CA ILE A 47 15.65 2.07 2.24
C ILE A 47 16.09 2.98 3.40
N ASP A 48 16.21 4.29 3.18
CA ASP A 48 16.50 5.25 4.25
C ASP A 48 15.45 5.17 5.37
N ILE A 49 14.16 5.19 5.00
CA ILE A 49 13.06 5.05 5.96
C ILE A 49 13.11 3.69 6.65
N ALA A 50 13.23 2.59 5.89
CA ALA A 50 13.18 1.24 6.42
C ALA A 50 14.30 0.95 7.42
N ARG A 51 15.51 1.46 7.16
CA ARG A 51 16.66 1.38 8.07
C ARG A 51 16.47 2.23 9.31
N ALA A 52 16.07 3.49 9.14
CA ALA A 52 15.84 4.42 10.24
C ALA A 52 14.72 3.91 11.18
N ALA A 53 13.68 3.31 10.62
CA ALA A 53 12.59 2.69 11.38
C ALA A 53 12.98 1.33 11.98
N GLY A 54 14.19 0.81 11.74
CA GLY A 54 14.61 -0.51 12.23
C GLY A 54 13.85 -1.68 11.62
N LEU A 55 13.26 -1.51 10.44
CA LEU A 55 12.55 -2.57 9.72
C LEU A 55 13.50 -3.50 8.99
N VAL A 56 14.64 -2.97 8.53
CA VAL A 56 15.63 -3.75 7.80
C VAL A 56 17.05 -3.54 8.34
N ASP A 57 17.90 -4.56 8.18
CA ASP A 57 19.32 -4.53 8.50
C ASP A 57 20.15 -3.86 7.39
N ALA A 58 21.48 -3.77 7.58
CA ALA A 58 22.41 -3.20 6.61
C ALA A 58 22.43 -3.94 5.25
N LYS A 59 21.93 -5.18 5.20
CA LYS A 59 21.78 -5.99 3.98
C LYS A 59 20.35 -5.92 3.41
N ASN A 60 19.53 -5.01 3.89
CA ASN A 60 18.12 -4.83 3.51
C ASN A 60 17.28 -6.11 3.70
N ARG A 61 17.52 -6.85 4.78
CA ARG A 61 16.72 -8.00 5.23
C ARG A 61 15.89 -7.59 6.42
N TRP A 62 14.77 -8.25 6.64
CA TRP A 62 13.90 -7.97 7.77
C TRP A 62 14.63 -8.01 9.11
N ALA A 63 14.53 -6.94 9.88
CA ALA A 63 15.07 -6.77 11.22
C ALA A 63 13.99 -6.32 12.23
N GLY A 64 12.75 -6.10 11.78
CA GLY A 64 11.67 -5.56 12.59
C GLY A 64 11.10 -6.52 13.66
N GLY A 65 11.57 -7.77 13.72
CA GLY A 65 11.05 -8.76 14.67
C GLY A 65 9.54 -8.96 14.51
N ALA A 66 8.78 -8.84 15.60
CA ALA A 66 7.32 -8.99 15.65
C ALA A 66 6.56 -7.72 15.19
N THR A 67 7.21 -6.70 14.63
CA THR A 67 6.56 -5.47 14.14
C THR A 67 5.57 -5.77 13.04
N THR A 68 4.41 -5.09 13.07
CA THR A 68 3.52 -4.97 11.91
C THR A 68 3.91 -3.74 11.12
N PHE A 69 4.42 -3.94 9.90
CA PHE A 69 4.72 -2.87 8.96
C PHE A 69 3.59 -2.71 7.94
N ILE A 70 3.18 -1.47 7.69
CA ILE A 70 2.14 -1.10 6.73
C ILE A 70 2.74 -0.12 5.72
N GLN A 71 2.73 -0.50 4.45
CA GLN A 71 2.95 0.42 3.34
C GLN A 71 1.58 0.82 2.79
N ALA A 72 1.30 2.12 2.72
CA ALA A 72 -0.06 2.63 2.54
C ALA A 72 -0.50 2.80 1.07
N GLY A 73 0.10 2.09 0.12
CA GLY A 73 -0.18 2.18 -1.32
C GLY A 73 0.72 3.19 -2.05
N ASP A 74 0.53 3.30 -3.35
CA ASP A 74 1.33 4.15 -4.24
C ASP A 74 2.85 3.91 -4.13
N ILE A 75 3.21 2.64 -4.32
CA ILE A 75 4.61 2.21 -4.41
C ILE A 75 5.23 2.66 -5.73
N VAL A 76 4.41 2.72 -6.78
CA VAL A 76 4.79 2.79 -8.19
C VAL A 76 4.61 4.19 -8.78
N ASP A 77 5.07 4.35 -10.00
CA ASP A 77 5.01 5.57 -10.79
C ASP A 77 5.92 6.70 -10.29
N ARG A 78 6.18 7.70 -11.17
CA ARG A 78 6.94 8.93 -10.90
C ARG A 78 8.43 8.74 -10.63
N GLY A 79 8.86 7.54 -10.25
CA GLY A 79 10.25 7.14 -10.08
C GLY A 79 10.53 5.82 -10.78
N ALA A 80 11.81 5.55 -11.04
CA ALA A 80 12.23 4.43 -11.90
C ALA A 80 12.31 3.06 -11.17
N ASP A 81 12.26 3.04 -9.84
CA ASP A 81 12.60 1.85 -9.05
C ASP A 81 11.38 1.05 -8.54
N SER A 82 10.18 1.28 -9.10
CA SER A 82 8.94 0.61 -8.68
C SER A 82 9.09 -0.91 -8.58
N LEU A 83 9.64 -1.55 -9.61
CA LEU A 83 9.85 -3.00 -9.63
C LEU A 83 10.78 -3.46 -8.51
N LYS A 84 11.81 -2.68 -8.18
CA LYS A 84 12.76 -2.96 -7.12
C LYS A 84 12.09 -2.88 -5.74
N ILE A 85 11.22 -1.89 -5.51
CA ILE A 85 10.45 -1.76 -4.28
C ILE A 85 9.47 -2.93 -4.14
N ILE A 86 8.68 -3.24 -5.18
CA ILE A 86 7.74 -4.37 -5.18
C ILE A 86 8.44 -5.68 -4.81
N ARG A 87 9.57 -5.98 -5.46
CA ARG A 87 10.35 -7.20 -5.19
C ARG A 87 10.86 -7.23 -3.75
N HIS A 88 11.31 -6.09 -3.23
CA HIS A 88 11.80 -5.98 -1.86
C HIS A 88 10.66 -6.17 -0.86
N LEU A 89 9.53 -5.52 -1.01
CA LEU A 89 8.38 -5.67 -0.11
C LEU A 89 7.86 -7.13 -0.10
N ARG A 90 7.75 -7.77 -1.28
CA ARG A 90 7.37 -9.20 -1.37
C ARG A 90 8.36 -10.14 -0.68
N LYS A 91 9.65 -9.80 -0.69
CA LYS A 91 10.69 -10.52 0.07
C LYS A 91 10.49 -10.31 1.57
N LEU A 92 10.31 -9.05 2.00
CA LEU A 92 10.08 -8.70 3.40
C LEU A 92 8.79 -9.33 3.96
N GLN A 93 7.73 -9.48 3.17
CA GLN A 93 6.52 -10.21 3.58
C GLN A 93 6.84 -11.63 4.07
N LYS A 94 7.71 -12.36 3.35
CA LYS A 94 8.12 -13.72 3.71
C LYS A 94 9.04 -13.73 4.93
N GLU A 95 10.02 -12.81 4.96
CA GLU A 95 11.00 -12.73 6.05
C GLU A 95 10.35 -12.33 7.37
N ALA A 96 9.43 -11.35 7.34
CA ALA A 96 8.69 -10.90 8.51
C ALA A 96 7.81 -12.02 9.10
N ALA A 97 7.08 -12.73 8.25
CA ALA A 97 6.25 -13.86 8.69
C ALA A 97 7.08 -14.94 9.42
N SER A 98 8.31 -15.20 8.95
CA SER A 98 9.23 -16.14 9.60
C SER A 98 9.77 -15.63 10.94
N ALA A 99 9.77 -14.32 11.16
CA ALA A 99 10.23 -13.67 12.39
C ALA A 99 9.09 -13.30 13.36
N GLY A 100 7.85 -13.72 13.07
CA GLY A 100 6.67 -13.39 13.87
C GLY A 100 6.12 -11.98 13.65
N GLY A 101 6.63 -11.26 12.65
CA GLY A 101 6.13 -9.95 12.21
C GLY A 101 5.21 -10.05 11.01
N ARG A 102 4.77 -8.89 10.51
CA ARG A 102 3.92 -8.80 9.31
C ARG A 102 4.30 -7.61 8.46
N VAL A 103 4.24 -7.79 7.13
CA VAL A 103 4.33 -6.70 6.16
C VAL A 103 3.03 -6.69 5.35
N ILE A 104 2.28 -5.61 5.49
CA ILE A 104 1.03 -5.37 4.78
C ILE A 104 1.27 -4.24 3.79
N VAL A 105 0.96 -4.49 2.53
CA VAL A 105 0.98 -3.48 1.48
C VAL A 105 -0.47 -3.20 1.12
N LEU A 106 -0.91 -1.95 1.23
CA LEU A 106 -2.23 -1.54 0.78
C LEU A 106 -2.23 -1.28 -0.72
N LEU A 107 -3.40 -1.40 -1.29
CA LEU A 107 -3.66 -0.98 -2.66
C LEU A 107 -3.76 0.55 -2.71
N GLY A 108 -2.92 1.19 -3.53
CA GLY A 108 -3.05 2.59 -3.91
C GLY A 108 -3.72 2.76 -5.27
N ASN A 109 -4.04 3.98 -5.64
CA ASN A 109 -4.65 4.26 -6.93
C ASN A 109 -3.64 4.07 -8.08
N HIS A 110 -2.34 4.27 -7.87
CA HIS A 110 -1.31 4.04 -8.89
C HIS A 110 -1.12 2.56 -9.22
N GLU A 111 -1.23 1.65 -8.26
CA GLU A 111 -1.29 0.21 -8.55
C GLU A 111 -2.52 -0.14 -9.38
N ALA A 112 -3.69 0.43 -9.05
CA ALA A 112 -4.92 0.22 -9.81
C ALA A 112 -4.82 0.79 -11.23
N MET A 113 -4.22 1.96 -11.42
CA MET A 113 -3.97 2.57 -12.73
C MET A 113 -3.10 1.66 -13.60
N ASN A 114 -2.00 1.15 -13.07
CA ASN A 114 -1.11 0.24 -13.79
C ASN A 114 -1.86 -1.04 -14.23
N MET A 115 -2.67 -1.63 -13.37
CA MET A 115 -3.48 -2.82 -13.70
C MET A 115 -4.55 -2.53 -14.77
N THR A 116 -5.13 -1.35 -14.80
CA THR A 116 -6.14 -0.97 -15.79
C THR A 116 -5.54 -0.42 -17.09
N GLY A 117 -4.22 -0.17 -17.11
CA GLY A 117 -3.48 0.31 -18.28
C GLY A 117 -3.44 1.83 -18.42
N ASP A 118 -3.74 2.56 -17.35
CA ASP A 118 -3.51 4.01 -17.29
C ASP A 118 -2.07 4.29 -16.83
N LEU A 119 -1.17 4.43 -17.81
CA LEU A 119 0.26 4.52 -17.62
C LEU A 119 0.82 5.95 -17.66
N ARG A 120 -0.05 6.96 -17.50
CA ARG A 120 0.33 8.38 -17.65
C ARG A 120 1.38 8.87 -16.65
N TYR A 121 1.61 8.16 -15.55
CA TYR A 121 2.56 8.52 -14.50
C TYR A 121 3.77 7.59 -14.42
N VAL A 122 3.84 6.58 -15.27
CA VAL A 122 4.96 5.64 -15.30
C VAL A 122 6.23 6.35 -15.77
N ASP A 123 7.29 6.26 -14.97
CA ASP A 123 8.60 6.81 -15.34
C ASP A 123 9.25 5.95 -16.46
N PRO A 124 9.89 6.54 -17.47
CA PRO A 124 10.59 5.78 -18.52
C PRO A 124 11.62 4.77 -18.00
N GLY A 125 12.27 5.06 -16.86
CA GLY A 125 13.21 4.15 -16.20
C GLY A 125 12.51 2.91 -15.63
N GLU A 126 11.23 3.02 -15.28
CA GLU A 126 10.43 1.87 -14.85
C GLU A 126 10.28 0.83 -15.96
N TYR A 127 10.04 1.27 -17.22
CA TYR A 127 10.04 0.36 -18.36
C TYR A 127 11.41 -0.30 -18.57
N ALA A 128 12.49 0.47 -18.42
CA ALA A 128 13.84 -0.06 -18.54
C ALA A 128 14.14 -1.20 -17.55
N ALA A 129 13.52 -1.20 -16.38
CA ALA A 129 13.65 -2.26 -15.37
C ALA A 129 13.01 -3.60 -15.82
N PHE A 130 12.11 -3.59 -16.81
CA PHE A 130 11.47 -4.78 -17.39
C PHE A 130 12.14 -5.24 -18.67
N ARG A 131 13.09 -4.49 -19.21
CA ARG A 131 13.77 -4.83 -20.45
C ARG A 131 14.62 -6.09 -20.30
N ASP A 132 14.56 -6.96 -21.33
CA ASP A 132 15.41 -8.13 -21.48
C ASP A 132 15.97 -8.28 -22.91
N ALA A 133 16.66 -9.37 -23.17
CA ALA A 133 17.27 -9.64 -24.49
C ALA A 133 16.22 -9.85 -25.62
N HIS A 134 14.96 -10.06 -25.29
CA HIS A 134 13.88 -10.32 -26.25
C HIS A 134 13.00 -9.08 -26.50
N SER A 135 13.20 -8.00 -25.78
CA SER A 135 12.33 -6.81 -25.82
C SER A 135 12.24 -6.19 -27.22
N GLU A 136 13.35 -6.15 -27.98
CA GLU A 136 13.32 -5.62 -29.35
C GLU A 136 12.47 -6.52 -30.28
N ALA A 137 12.66 -7.83 -30.20
CA ALA A 137 11.89 -8.79 -31.00
C ALA A 137 10.39 -8.75 -30.61
N LEU A 138 10.06 -8.61 -29.33
CA LEU A 138 8.69 -8.48 -28.84
C LEU A 138 8.03 -7.20 -29.38
N ARG A 139 8.74 -6.07 -29.33
CA ARG A 139 8.25 -4.79 -29.84
C ARG A 139 8.04 -4.84 -31.36
N GLN A 140 8.98 -5.43 -32.12
CA GLN A 140 8.82 -5.61 -33.56
C GLN A 140 7.61 -6.52 -33.86
N ALA A 141 7.46 -7.65 -33.18
CA ALA A 141 6.33 -8.55 -33.39
C ALA A 141 4.98 -7.87 -33.08
N ALA A 142 4.92 -7.00 -32.07
CA ALA A 142 3.72 -6.23 -31.76
C ALA A 142 3.36 -5.25 -32.88
N TRP A 143 4.37 -4.61 -33.50
CA TRP A 143 4.18 -3.79 -34.68
C TRP A 143 3.71 -4.62 -35.89
N ASP A 144 4.37 -5.73 -36.19
CA ASP A 144 4.02 -6.59 -37.31
C ASP A 144 2.58 -7.11 -37.22
N ALA A 145 2.10 -7.40 -36.02
CA ALA A 145 0.73 -7.86 -35.80
C ALA A 145 -0.33 -6.74 -35.90
N ASN A 146 0.00 -5.51 -35.51
CA ASN A 146 -1.01 -4.46 -35.31
C ASN A 146 -0.72 -3.16 -36.07
N GLY A 147 0.45 -3.03 -36.70
CA GLY A 147 0.94 -1.79 -37.30
C GLY A 147 0.00 -1.21 -38.37
N LYS A 148 -0.67 -2.10 -39.16
CA LYS A 148 -1.68 -1.61 -40.11
C LYS A 148 -2.86 -0.92 -39.41
N ILE A 149 -3.38 -1.51 -38.36
CA ILE A 149 -4.50 -0.94 -37.59
C ILE A 149 -4.09 0.39 -36.95
N PHE A 150 -2.88 0.47 -36.40
CA PHE A 150 -2.35 1.73 -35.88
C PHE A 150 -2.20 2.79 -36.96
N THR A 151 -1.65 2.41 -38.11
CA THR A 151 -1.47 3.34 -39.25
C THR A 151 -2.81 3.88 -39.72
N ASP A 152 -3.79 3.02 -39.95
CA ASP A 152 -5.13 3.42 -40.41
C ASP A 152 -5.82 4.37 -39.41
N ASN A 153 -5.80 4.03 -38.11
CA ASN A 153 -6.39 4.86 -37.04
C ASN A 153 -5.68 6.22 -36.87
N TYR A 154 -4.36 6.24 -37.06
CA TYR A 154 -3.58 7.47 -36.93
C TYR A 154 -3.79 8.40 -38.11
N LYS A 155 -3.85 7.85 -39.35
CA LYS A 155 -4.16 8.60 -40.57
C LYS A 155 -5.56 9.22 -40.57
N ALA A 156 -6.54 8.54 -39.96
CA ALA A 156 -7.88 9.10 -39.81
C ALA A 156 -7.89 10.44 -39.04
N LYS A 157 -6.92 10.64 -38.14
CA LYS A 157 -6.76 11.85 -37.33
C LYS A 157 -5.67 12.81 -37.87
N HIS A 158 -4.71 12.26 -38.64
CA HIS A 158 -3.53 12.95 -39.14
C HIS A 158 -3.27 12.56 -40.60
N PRO A 159 -4.13 12.98 -41.57
CA PRO A 159 -4.12 12.50 -42.95
C PRO A 159 -2.82 12.81 -43.70
N ASP A 160 -2.09 13.85 -43.27
CA ASP A 160 -0.86 14.29 -43.93
C ASP A 160 0.40 13.48 -43.47
N MET A 161 0.27 12.60 -42.47
CA MET A 161 1.40 11.81 -42.02
C MET A 161 1.67 10.61 -42.93
N THR A 162 2.95 10.40 -43.25
CA THR A 162 3.39 9.19 -43.98
C THR A 162 3.39 7.95 -43.09
N ASP A 163 3.21 6.76 -43.66
CA ASP A 163 3.27 5.48 -42.93
C ASP A 163 4.56 5.34 -42.14
N LYS A 164 5.69 5.79 -42.73
CA LYS A 164 6.98 5.79 -42.06
C LYS A 164 6.97 6.66 -40.79
N ALA A 165 6.45 7.87 -40.91
CA ALA A 165 6.38 8.80 -39.79
C ALA A 165 5.49 8.24 -38.66
N ILE A 166 4.38 7.59 -39.00
CA ILE A 166 3.48 6.94 -38.03
C ILE A 166 4.20 5.76 -37.33
N ARG A 167 4.90 4.92 -38.13
CA ARG A 167 5.69 3.84 -37.54
C ARG A 167 6.76 4.35 -36.58
N ASP A 168 7.54 5.36 -37.01
CA ASP A 168 8.60 5.93 -36.18
C ASP A 168 8.02 6.53 -34.87
N ALA A 169 6.86 7.22 -34.94
CA ALA A 169 6.17 7.74 -33.78
C ALA A 169 5.69 6.63 -32.82
N TRP A 170 5.17 5.51 -33.36
CA TRP A 170 4.79 4.36 -32.55
C TRP A 170 5.99 3.74 -31.83
N PHE A 171 7.11 3.53 -32.53
CA PHE A 171 8.32 3.00 -31.91
C PHE A 171 8.90 3.93 -30.84
N ALA A 172 8.80 5.25 -31.02
CA ALA A 172 9.18 6.24 -30.02
C ALA A 172 8.26 6.22 -28.79
N ALA A 173 6.97 6.02 -28.99
CA ALA A 173 5.97 5.94 -27.92
C ALA A 173 5.95 4.58 -27.20
N MET A 174 6.65 3.55 -27.73
CA MET A 174 6.71 2.20 -27.19
C MET A 174 8.15 1.85 -26.78
N PRO A 175 8.69 2.40 -25.68
CA PRO A 175 10.03 2.09 -25.23
C PRO A 175 10.20 0.61 -24.91
N LEU A 176 11.43 0.10 -25.01
CA LEU A 176 11.75 -1.29 -24.65
C LEU A 176 11.45 -1.54 -23.18
N GLY A 177 10.81 -2.67 -22.88
CA GLY A 177 10.34 -3.03 -21.55
C GLY A 177 8.88 -2.63 -21.27
N MET A 178 8.27 -1.75 -22.08
CA MET A 178 6.88 -1.33 -21.86
C MET A 178 5.89 -2.48 -22.07
N LEU A 179 6.10 -3.33 -23.07
CA LEU A 179 5.23 -4.49 -23.31
C LEU A 179 5.37 -5.54 -22.21
N GLU A 180 6.58 -5.74 -21.71
CA GLU A 180 6.87 -6.62 -20.58
C GLU A 180 6.25 -6.08 -19.29
N HIS A 181 6.35 -4.76 -19.05
CA HIS A 181 5.67 -4.08 -17.95
C HIS A 181 4.16 -4.32 -18.01
N GLN A 182 3.52 -4.02 -19.16
CA GLN A 182 2.08 -4.23 -19.33
C GLN A 182 1.67 -5.70 -19.12
N ARG A 183 2.50 -6.65 -19.59
CA ARG A 183 2.27 -8.09 -19.35
C ARG A 183 2.41 -8.45 -17.88
N ALA A 184 3.39 -7.89 -17.17
CA ALA A 184 3.58 -8.13 -15.74
C ALA A 184 2.40 -7.61 -14.90
N TRP A 185 1.82 -6.46 -15.30
CA TRP A 185 0.67 -5.84 -14.64
C TRP A 185 -0.69 -6.36 -15.13
N ALA A 186 -0.74 -7.19 -16.17
CA ALA A 186 -2.00 -7.84 -16.56
C ALA A 186 -2.58 -8.66 -15.40
N ALA A 187 -3.90 -8.87 -15.37
CA ALA A 187 -4.57 -9.58 -14.27
C ALA A 187 -4.01 -10.99 -13.99
N ASP A 188 -3.50 -11.65 -15.03
CA ASP A 188 -2.81 -12.95 -14.98
C ASP A 188 -1.28 -12.83 -14.96
N GLY A 189 -0.73 -11.61 -15.01
CA GLY A 189 0.69 -11.31 -14.91
C GLY A 189 1.23 -11.51 -13.49
N GLU A 190 2.56 -11.52 -13.33
CA GLU A 190 3.18 -11.78 -12.03
C GLU A 190 2.82 -10.69 -11.00
N ILE A 191 2.91 -9.41 -11.40
CA ILE A 191 2.63 -8.28 -10.53
C ILE A 191 1.11 -8.12 -10.39
N GLY A 192 0.34 -8.25 -11.48
CA GLY A 192 -1.11 -8.13 -11.43
C GLY A 192 -1.77 -9.12 -10.49
N ARG A 193 -1.35 -10.40 -10.50
CA ARG A 193 -1.82 -11.39 -9.52
C ARG A 193 -1.53 -10.99 -8.08
N TRP A 194 -0.35 -10.43 -7.81
CA TRP A 194 0.01 -9.94 -6.48
C TRP A 194 -0.80 -8.70 -6.11
N ALA A 195 -0.87 -7.70 -6.99
CA ALA A 195 -1.61 -6.45 -6.75
C ALA A 195 -3.10 -6.71 -6.48
N ALA A 196 -3.71 -7.68 -7.17
CA ALA A 196 -5.09 -8.08 -6.92
C ALA A 196 -5.33 -8.74 -5.54
N THR A 197 -4.28 -9.06 -4.78
CA THR A 197 -4.38 -9.54 -3.38
C THR A 197 -4.19 -8.45 -2.35
N LEU A 198 -3.79 -7.24 -2.75
CA LEU A 198 -3.57 -6.13 -1.84
C LEU A 198 -4.91 -5.65 -1.25
N PRO A 199 -5.04 -5.52 0.07
CA PRO A 199 -6.24 -4.96 0.66
C PRO A 199 -6.30 -3.45 0.39
N ALA A 200 -7.49 -2.93 0.10
CA ALA A 200 -7.73 -1.49 0.02
C ALA A 200 -7.82 -0.86 1.41
N VAL A 201 -8.28 -1.64 2.40
CA VAL A 201 -8.49 -1.19 3.79
C VAL A 201 -8.06 -2.30 4.75
N VAL A 202 -7.37 -1.94 5.85
CA VAL A 202 -7.01 -2.88 6.92
C VAL A 202 -7.17 -2.24 8.30
N LYS A 203 -7.71 -3.02 9.26
CA LYS A 203 -7.79 -2.63 10.68
C LYS A 203 -6.69 -3.34 11.46
N ILE A 204 -5.87 -2.58 12.19
CA ILE A 204 -4.87 -3.11 13.12
C ILE A 204 -5.05 -2.42 14.47
N GLY A 205 -5.43 -3.18 15.48
CA GLY A 205 -5.80 -2.62 16.77
C GLY A 205 -6.91 -1.57 16.64
N ASP A 206 -6.68 -0.38 17.19
CA ASP A 206 -7.62 0.75 17.17
C ASP A 206 -7.47 1.66 15.93
N SER A 207 -6.73 1.23 14.92
CA SER A 207 -6.43 2.05 13.74
C SER A 207 -6.92 1.39 12.45
N LEU A 208 -7.55 2.17 11.59
CA LEU A 208 -7.89 1.80 10.22
C LEU A 208 -6.88 2.45 9.28
N PHE A 209 -6.31 1.66 8.38
CA PHE A 209 -5.37 2.13 7.35
C PHE A 209 -6.03 1.99 5.99
N VAL A 210 -5.97 3.04 5.21
CA VAL A 210 -6.52 3.13 3.85
C VAL A 210 -5.68 4.12 3.05
N HIS A 211 -5.56 3.92 1.74
CA HIS A 211 -4.73 4.79 0.92
C HIS A 211 -5.31 6.21 0.83
N GLY A 212 -6.51 6.39 0.26
CA GLY A 212 -7.13 7.71 0.09
C GLY A 212 -7.91 8.17 1.31
N GLY A 213 -8.95 7.44 1.69
CA GLY A 213 -9.81 7.78 2.82
C GLY A 213 -11.11 6.98 2.82
N ILE A 214 -11.94 7.22 3.83
CA ILE A 214 -13.27 6.62 3.92
C ILE A 214 -14.31 7.75 3.89
N SER A 215 -15.07 7.82 2.82
CA SER A 215 -16.18 8.77 2.68
C SER A 215 -17.44 8.25 3.39
N ALA A 216 -18.44 9.13 3.53
CA ALA A 216 -19.76 8.75 4.03
C ALA A 216 -20.41 7.62 3.20
N ALA A 217 -20.09 7.53 1.90
CA ALA A 217 -20.59 6.48 1.02
C ALA A 217 -20.04 5.09 1.39
N TYR A 218 -18.87 5.03 2.00
CA TYR A 218 -18.18 3.78 2.37
C TYR A 218 -18.13 3.53 3.89
N ALA A 219 -18.52 4.48 4.71
CA ALA A 219 -18.43 4.37 6.18
C ALA A 219 -19.17 3.18 6.78
N ASN A 220 -20.23 2.72 6.13
CA ASN A 220 -21.03 1.57 6.57
C ASN A 220 -20.85 0.32 5.69
N VAL A 221 -19.91 0.33 4.75
CA VAL A 221 -19.61 -0.84 3.92
C VAL A 221 -18.62 -1.73 4.68
N PRO A 222 -18.92 -3.03 4.88
CA PRO A 222 -18.01 -3.94 5.57
C PRO A 222 -16.61 -3.96 4.91
N MET A 223 -15.56 -4.00 5.72
CA MET A 223 -14.17 -3.98 5.24
C MET A 223 -13.88 -5.11 4.23
N ASP A 224 -14.37 -6.31 4.52
CA ASP A 224 -14.17 -7.45 3.63
C ASP A 224 -14.87 -7.26 2.28
N GLU A 225 -16.02 -6.58 2.27
CA GLU A 225 -16.74 -6.25 1.03
C GLU A 225 -15.98 -5.19 0.22
N ILE A 226 -15.41 -4.17 0.86
CA ILE A 226 -14.54 -3.18 0.20
C ILE A 226 -13.37 -3.91 -0.47
N ASN A 227 -12.65 -4.74 0.27
CA ASN A 227 -11.48 -5.48 -0.23
C ASN A 227 -11.85 -6.46 -1.35
N ARG A 228 -12.97 -7.17 -1.21
CA ARG A 228 -13.49 -8.08 -2.23
C ARG A 228 -13.84 -7.35 -3.53
N ARG A 229 -14.53 -6.21 -3.43
CA ARG A 229 -14.90 -5.37 -4.59
C ARG A 229 -13.67 -4.82 -5.29
N ALA A 230 -12.69 -4.31 -4.55
CA ALA A 230 -11.43 -3.81 -5.11
C ALA A 230 -10.68 -4.92 -5.86
N SER A 231 -10.49 -6.08 -5.26
CA SER A 231 -9.85 -7.24 -5.90
C SER A 231 -10.59 -7.70 -7.17
N ALA A 232 -11.92 -7.72 -7.15
CA ALA A 232 -12.73 -8.09 -8.31
C ALA A 232 -12.60 -7.08 -9.45
N ALA A 233 -12.64 -5.78 -9.14
CA ALA A 233 -12.48 -4.70 -10.12
C ALA A 233 -11.09 -4.72 -10.78
N LEU A 234 -10.02 -4.96 -10.01
CA LEU A 234 -8.67 -5.12 -10.55
C LEU A 234 -8.57 -6.31 -11.52
N LYS A 235 -9.09 -7.46 -11.13
CA LYS A 235 -9.07 -8.67 -11.97
C LYS A 235 -9.87 -8.49 -13.27
N ALA A 236 -10.98 -7.75 -13.20
CA ALA A 236 -11.79 -7.40 -14.35
C ALA A 236 -11.18 -6.25 -15.18
N ARG A 237 -10.15 -5.58 -14.70
CA ARG A 237 -9.59 -4.33 -15.26
C ARG A 237 -10.70 -3.29 -15.51
N ASP A 238 -11.55 -3.13 -14.50
CA ASP A 238 -12.73 -2.27 -14.59
C ASP A 238 -12.33 -0.80 -14.62
N THR A 239 -12.52 -0.16 -15.78
CA THR A 239 -12.18 1.26 -16.01
C THR A 239 -13.36 2.21 -15.79
N ALA A 240 -14.54 1.70 -15.37
CA ALA A 240 -15.69 2.55 -15.11
C ALA A 240 -15.37 3.55 -13.97
N GLN A 241 -15.80 4.79 -14.11
CA GLN A 241 -15.60 5.82 -13.10
C GLN A 241 -16.30 5.49 -11.77
N THR A 242 -17.38 4.70 -11.84
CA THR A 242 -18.13 4.22 -10.65
C THR A 242 -17.53 2.95 -10.03
N SER A 243 -16.50 2.39 -10.64
CA SER A 243 -15.76 1.25 -10.07
C SER A 243 -15.05 1.68 -8.79
N ILE A 244 -15.08 0.85 -7.76
CA ILE A 244 -14.46 1.15 -6.46
C ILE A 244 -12.97 1.57 -6.56
N ILE A 245 -12.27 1.13 -7.59
CA ILE A 245 -10.87 1.47 -7.82
C ILE A 245 -10.68 2.82 -8.54
N ASN A 246 -11.75 3.41 -9.08
CA ASN A 246 -11.76 4.68 -9.81
C ASN A 246 -12.70 5.72 -9.17
N ASP A 247 -13.56 5.30 -8.23
CA ASP A 247 -14.56 6.15 -7.58
C ASP A 247 -13.87 7.26 -6.76
N PRO A 248 -14.11 8.55 -7.05
CA PRO A 248 -13.56 9.66 -6.28
C PRO A 248 -13.96 9.66 -4.80
N MET A 249 -15.09 9.00 -4.45
CA MET A 249 -15.52 8.80 -3.07
C MET A 249 -15.00 7.49 -2.48
N GLY A 250 -14.32 6.67 -3.28
CA GLY A 250 -13.81 5.35 -2.92
C GLY A 250 -12.49 5.39 -2.15
N PRO A 251 -12.10 4.25 -1.57
CA PRO A 251 -10.99 4.17 -0.63
C PRO A 251 -9.62 4.53 -1.23
N LEU A 252 -9.46 4.51 -2.56
CA LEU A 252 -8.19 4.80 -3.20
C LEU A 252 -8.02 6.29 -3.59
N TRP A 253 -9.12 7.04 -3.76
CA TRP A 253 -9.08 8.39 -4.31
C TRP A 253 -9.60 9.46 -3.36
N TYR A 254 -10.31 9.08 -2.31
CA TYR A 254 -11.05 10.02 -1.49
C TYR A 254 -10.15 11.00 -0.73
N ARG A 255 -10.34 12.30 -0.97
CA ARG A 255 -9.62 13.41 -0.33
C ARG A 255 -10.52 14.28 0.55
N GLY A 256 -11.82 13.99 0.63
CA GLY A 256 -12.80 14.86 1.25
C GLY A 256 -12.67 15.03 2.77
N LEU A 257 -11.84 14.21 3.44
CA LEU A 257 -11.46 14.42 4.84
C LEU A 257 -10.36 15.49 5.01
N ILE A 258 -9.74 15.94 3.89
CA ILE A 258 -8.66 16.92 3.89
C ILE A 258 -9.12 18.21 3.19
N THR A 259 -9.75 18.05 2.02
CA THR A 259 -10.16 19.17 1.18
C THR A 259 -11.51 18.89 0.52
N ARG A 260 -12.32 19.95 0.39
CA ARG A 260 -13.64 19.94 -0.24
C ARG A 260 -13.61 20.73 -1.54
N GLY A 261 -12.77 20.30 -2.48
CA GLY A 261 -12.63 20.92 -3.79
C GLY A 261 -13.65 20.45 -4.84
N ALA A 262 -13.47 20.88 -6.10
CA ALA A 262 -14.38 20.57 -7.20
C ALA A 262 -14.50 19.04 -7.45
N LEU A 263 -13.39 18.30 -7.45
CA LEU A 263 -13.40 16.85 -7.64
C LEU A 263 -14.17 16.12 -6.53
N ASP A 264 -14.10 16.62 -5.31
CA ASP A 264 -14.84 16.09 -4.19
C ASP A 264 -16.35 16.36 -4.35
N GLN A 265 -16.74 17.54 -4.83
CA GLN A 265 -18.13 17.88 -5.11
C GLN A 265 -18.70 17.04 -6.27
N GLU A 266 -17.92 16.81 -7.32
CA GLU A 266 -18.30 15.92 -8.42
C GLU A 266 -18.50 14.49 -7.94
N GLY A 267 -17.55 13.95 -7.18
CA GLY A 267 -17.66 12.61 -6.58
C GLY A 267 -18.89 12.48 -5.69
N TRP A 268 -19.18 13.46 -4.85
CA TRP A 268 -20.41 13.48 -4.06
C TRP A 268 -21.67 13.44 -4.91
N THR A 269 -21.71 14.21 -5.99
CA THR A 269 -22.86 14.24 -6.93
C THR A 269 -23.07 12.84 -7.55
N VAL A 270 -22.01 12.16 -7.94
CA VAL A 270 -22.10 10.78 -8.45
C VAL A 270 -22.57 9.82 -7.34
N ALA A 271 -22.04 9.94 -6.13
CA ALA A 271 -22.40 9.07 -5.00
C ALA A 271 -23.90 9.17 -4.65
N ILE A 272 -24.48 10.39 -4.62
CA ILE A 272 -25.93 10.54 -4.35
C ILE A 272 -26.80 10.02 -5.50
N ALA A 273 -26.32 10.08 -6.74
CA ALA A 273 -27.03 9.56 -7.89
C ALA A 273 -27.06 8.00 -7.90
N THR A 274 -26.02 7.37 -7.34
CA THR A 274 -25.88 5.91 -7.29
C THR A 274 -26.35 5.29 -5.97
N ASN A 275 -26.47 6.09 -4.91
CA ASN A 275 -26.94 5.65 -3.59
C ASN A 275 -28.07 6.57 -3.08
N PRO A 276 -29.35 6.21 -3.30
CA PRO A 276 -30.49 7.02 -2.89
C PRO A 276 -30.55 7.33 -1.39
N ALA A 277 -29.94 6.52 -0.54
CA ALA A 277 -29.88 6.77 0.91
C ALA A 277 -29.04 8.00 1.25
N LEU A 278 -28.08 8.38 0.40
CA LEU A 278 -27.29 9.61 0.52
C LEU A 278 -28.03 10.83 -0.04
N ALA A 279 -28.92 10.63 -1.00
CA ALA A 279 -29.61 11.74 -1.69
C ALA A 279 -30.55 12.52 -0.73
N ALA A 280 -31.06 11.87 0.31
CA ALA A 280 -31.94 12.49 1.31
C ALA A 280 -31.17 13.27 2.40
N THR A 281 -29.84 13.25 2.38
CA THR A 281 -28.99 13.84 3.42
C THR A 281 -28.13 14.97 2.87
N GLN A 282 -28.04 16.06 3.64
CA GLN A 282 -27.02 17.06 3.37
C GLN A 282 -25.62 16.40 3.57
N ARG A 283 -24.64 16.78 2.72
CA ARG A 283 -23.29 16.29 2.90
C ARG A 283 -22.76 16.57 4.30
N PRO A 284 -22.27 15.55 5.03
CA PRO A 284 -21.73 15.74 6.37
C PRO A 284 -20.52 16.67 6.39
N SER A 285 -20.31 17.40 7.49
CA SER A 285 -19.03 18.08 7.71
C SER A 285 -17.89 17.06 7.80
N ILE A 286 -16.64 17.51 7.68
CA ILE A 286 -15.46 16.62 7.76
C ILE A 286 -15.45 15.85 9.10
N ASP A 287 -15.69 16.55 10.22
CA ASP A 287 -15.71 15.90 11.55
C ASP A 287 -16.80 14.83 11.65
N VAL A 288 -18.00 15.13 11.17
CA VAL A 288 -19.11 14.16 11.18
C VAL A 288 -18.81 12.96 10.29
N GLU A 289 -18.26 13.20 9.10
CA GLU A 289 -17.91 12.12 8.17
C GLU A 289 -16.77 11.23 8.70
N LEU A 290 -15.75 11.85 9.33
CA LEU A 290 -14.69 11.12 10.02
C LEU A 290 -15.27 10.27 11.17
N ASP A 291 -16.15 10.82 11.99
CA ASP A 291 -16.80 10.07 13.07
C ASP A 291 -17.68 8.91 12.55
N MET A 292 -18.35 9.10 11.40
CA MET A 292 -19.07 8.02 10.72
C MET A 292 -18.13 6.88 10.31
N ALA A 293 -16.99 7.21 9.70
CA ALA A 293 -15.98 6.22 9.30
C ALA A 293 -15.43 5.49 10.54
N LEU A 294 -14.99 6.21 11.57
CA LEU A 294 -14.46 5.62 12.81
C LEU A 294 -15.45 4.68 13.48
N LYS A 295 -16.72 5.09 13.56
CA LYS A 295 -17.79 4.28 14.15
C LYS A 295 -18.09 3.05 13.30
N GLY A 296 -18.17 3.19 11.97
CA GLY A 296 -18.50 2.10 11.05
C GLY A 296 -17.48 0.97 11.07
N PHE A 297 -16.20 1.31 11.26
CA PHE A 297 -15.12 0.33 11.36
C PHE A 297 -14.72 -0.02 12.81
N ASP A 298 -15.38 0.57 13.80
CA ASP A 298 -15.08 0.37 15.22
C ASP A 298 -13.58 0.58 15.50
N VAL A 299 -13.10 1.80 15.24
CA VAL A 299 -11.71 2.23 15.42
C VAL A 299 -11.64 3.62 16.05
N LYS A 300 -10.48 3.96 16.62
CA LYS A 300 -10.24 5.28 17.22
C LYS A 300 -9.61 6.27 16.25
N ARG A 301 -8.92 5.76 15.21
CA ARG A 301 -8.23 6.61 14.24
C ARG A 301 -8.26 6.04 12.84
N LEU A 302 -8.19 6.95 11.89
CA LEU A 302 -8.01 6.69 10.49
C LEU A 302 -6.62 7.19 10.07
N VAL A 303 -5.83 6.32 9.46
CA VAL A 303 -4.50 6.62 8.91
C VAL A 303 -4.60 6.57 7.40
N ILE A 304 -4.28 7.69 6.73
CA ILE A 304 -4.42 7.89 5.29
C ILE A 304 -3.14 8.38 4.64
N ALA A 305 -3.01 8.17 3.33
CA ALA A 305 -1.91 8.61 2.47
C ALA A 305 -2.44 9.46 1.28
N HIS A 306 -1.94 9.23 0.05
CA HIS A 306 -2.49 9.75 -1.21
C HIS A 306 -2.43 11.26 -1.43
N THR A 307 -2.59 12.06 -0.41
CA THR A 307 -2.59 13.51 -0.50
C THR A 307 -1.36 14.05 0.19
N PRO A 308 -0.32 14.46 -0.56
CA PRO A 308 0.95 14.87 0.01
C PRO A 308 0.81 16.03 1.01
N ASN A 309 1.46 15.90 2.15
CA ASN A 309 1.66 16.94 3.15
C ASN A 309 3.16 17.16 3.36
N LEU A 310 3.78 17.98 2.51
CA LEU A 310 5.24 18.16 2.47
C LEU A 310 5.87 18.61 3.80
N PRO A 311 5.18 19.36 4.70
CA PRO A 311 5.70 19.66 6.03
C PRO A 311 5.95 18.44 6.93
N GLY A 312 5.33 17.29 6.66
CA GLY A 312 5.50 16.09 7.46
C GLY A 312 4.18 15.35 7.75
N ILE A 313 4.25 14.34 8.60
CA ILE A 313 3.06 13.63 9.07
C ILE A 313 2.16 14.58 9.87
N ASP A 314 0.89 14.63 9.52
CA ASP A 314 -0.12 15.46 10.19
C ASP A 314 -1.03 14.60 11.09
N ILE A 315 -1.18 15.01 12.33
CA ILE A 315 -2.08 14.39 13.31
C ILE A 315 -3.12 15.44 13.69
N SER A 316 -4.34 15.27 13.20
CA SER A 316 -5.41 16.26 13.33
C SER A 316 -6.69 15.66 13.95
N HIS A 317 -7.73 16.47 14.11
CA HIS A 317 -9.03 16.07 14.70
C HIS A 317 -8.87 15.32 16.02
N ASN A 318 -8.03 15.84 16.94
CA ASN A 318 -7.73 15.23 18.24
C ASN A 318 -7.17 13.79 18.13
N GLY A 319 -6.30 13.53 17.12
CA GLY A 319 -5.69 12.24 16.90
C GLY A 319 -6.55 11.23 16.15
N LYS A 320 -7.74 11.63 15.69
CA LYS A 320 -8.66 10.79 14.93
C LYS A 320 -8.24 10.60 13.49
N LEU A 321 -7.58 11.60 12.88
CA LEU A 321 -7.06 11.56 11.50
C LEU A 321 -5.54 11.72 11.51
N VAL A 322 -4.84 10.79 10.84
CA VAL A 322 -3.40 10.81 10.67
C VAL A 322 -3.08 10.71 9.19
N ARG A 323 -2.39 11.73 8.64
CA ARG A 323 -1.94 11.78 7.25
C ARG A 323 -0.47 11.43 7.19
N ILE A 324 -0.12 10.36 6.48
CA ILE A 324 1.24 9.82 6.45
C ILE A 324 1.94 9.98 5.08
N ASP A 325 1.23 10.45 4.05
CA ASP A 325 1.88 10.83 2.81
C ASP A 325 2.55 12.20 2.99
N THR A 326 3.86 12.18 3.08
CA THR A 326 4.69 13.38 3.23
C THR A 326 5.42 13.75 1.94
N GLY A 327 5.03 13.13 0.81
CA GLY A 327 5.75 13.29 -0.44
C GLY A 327 7.16 12.70 -0.35
N ASN A 328 7.29 11.49 0.22
CA ASN A 328 8.57 10.85 0.54
C ASN A 328 9.55 10.84 -0.64
N SER A 329 9.06 10.64 -1.87
CA SER A 329 9.91 10.46 -3.05
C SER A 329 10.65 11.74 -3.46
N ARG A 330 11.74 11.57 -4.21
CA ARG A 330 12.47 12.68 -4.86
C ARG A 330 11.60 13.47 -5.83
N TYR A 331 10.56 12.88 -6.35
CA TYR A 331 9.59 13.57 -7.21
C TYR A 331 8.89 14.70 -6.46
N TYR A 332 8.40 14.46 -5.26
CA TYR A 332 7.71 15.45 -4.43
C TYR A 332 8.64 16.28 -3.55
N LYS A 333 9.83 15.76 -3.23
CA LYS A 333 10.84 16.44 -2.42
C LYS A 333 10.42 16.72 -0.97
N GLY A 334 9.42 15.98 -0.47
CA GLY A 334 9.00 16.09 0.92
C GLY A 334 9.94 15.34 1.88
N GLN A 335 9.61 15.31 3.15
CA GLN A 335 10.43 14.67 4.18
C GLN A 335 10.19 13.15 4.19
N PRO A 336 11.25 12.31 4.07
CA PRO A 336 11.16 10.89 4.31
C PRO A 336 10.67 10.62 5.73
N SER A 337 9.50 10.01 5.87
CA SER A 337 8.84 9.93 7.17
C SER A 337 8.14 8.59 7.36
N TRP A 338 7.96 8.19 8.62
CA TRP A 338 7.13 7.06 8.99
C TRP A 338 6.35 7.37 10.27
N LEU A 339 5.24 6.71 10.42
CA LEU A 339 4.44 6.71 11.63
C LEU A 339 4.79 5.49 12.47
N GLU A 340 4.98 5.66 13.77
CA GLU A 340 5.04 4.55 14.72
C GLU A 340 3.84 4.60 15.66
N ILE A 341 3.21 3.44 15.90
CA ILE A 341 2.16 3.28 16.89
C ILE A 341 2.59 2.17 17.84
N THR A 342 2.75 2.49 19.12
CA THR A 342 3.13 1.53 20.17
C THR A 342 2.30 1.79 21.42
N GLY A 343 1.58 0.77 21.92
CA GLY A 343 0.72 0.92 23.07
C GLY A 343 -0.39 1.96 22.91
N GLY A 344 -0.82 2.21 21.67
CA GLY A 344 -1.82 3.23 21.32
C GLY A 344 -1.26 4.65 21.15
N GLN A 345 -0.01 4.91 21.53
CA GLN A 345 0.67 6.18 21.28
C GLN A 345 1.09 6.26 19.80
N VAL A 346 0.83 7.42 19.19
CA VAL A 346 1.11 7.73 17.79
C VAL A 346 2.28 8.71 17.74
N THR A 347 3.36 8.32 17.08
CA THR A 347 4.59 9.12 17.01
C THR A 347 5.07 9.23 15.56
N PRO A 348 5.12 10.46 14.99
CA PRO A 348 5.72 10.70 13.69
C PRO A 348 7.25 10.72 13.81
N HIS A 349 7.92 10.20 12.78
CA HIS A 349 9.37 10.17 12.66
C HIS A 349 9.80 10.62 11.27
N THR A 350 11.06 11.07 11.17
CA THR A 350 11.70 11.43 9.90
C THR A 350 13.03 10.71 9.74
N ALA A 351 13.38 10.34 8.52
CA ALA A 351 14.70 9.85 8.15
C ALA A 351 15.51 10.95 7.45
N ALA A 352 16.83 10.89 7.60
CA ALA A 352 17.70 11.66 6.74
C ALA A 352 17.74 11.03 5.33
N ARG A 353 17.70 11.86 4.28
CA ARG A 353 18.01 11.37 2.93
C ARG A 353 19.49 11.10 2.82
N THR A 354 19.85 9.91 2.40
CA THR A 354 21.23 9.61 2.02
C THR A 354 21.51 10.22 0.63
N ALA A 355 22.67 10.86 0.46
CA ALA A 355 23.12 11.28 -0.87
C ALA A 355 23.53 10.02 -1.66
N HIS A 356 22.79 9.69 -2.71
CA HIS A 356 23.05 8.58 -3.62
C HIS A 356 23.46 9.07 -4.99
#